data_5eefb2f19de7d8afd4bc6e52aec6dfdd
#
_entry.id   5eefb2f19de7d8afd4bc6e52aec6dfdd
#
_cell.length_a   1.000
_cell.length_b   1.000
_cell.length_c   1.000
_cell.angle_alpha   90.00
_cell.angle_beta   90.00
_cell.angle_gamma   90.00
#
_symmetry.space_group_name_H-M   'P 1'
#
loop_
_entity.id
_entity.type
_entity.pdbx_description
1 polymer ?
#
loop_
_entity_poly.entity_id
_entity_poly.type
_entity_poly.pdbx_seq_one_letter_code
_entity_poly.pdbx_strand_id
1 'polypeptide(L)' 'MLVLTRKPNQAIVIGDDVRVVVVSVDRDQVRLGIEAPREISVHRAEVYEEIKRGERRPKKATVNGS' A
#
# COMPACT_ATOMS: atom_id res chain seq x y z
N MET A 1 -2.03 -16.37 8.12
CA MET A 1 -1.45 -15.17 7.52
C MET A 1 -0.09 -15.50 6.96
N LEU A 2 0.23 -14.94 5.82
CA LEU A 2 1.55 -15.12 5.24
C LEU A 2 2.49 -14.04 5.72
N VAL A 3 3.61 -14.43 6.25
CA VAL A 3 4.61 -13.49 6.72
C VAL A 3 5.90 -13.80 6.00
N LEU A 4 6.53 -12.80 5.41
CA LEU A 4 7.75 -13.03 4.68
C LEU A 4 8.72 -11.88 4.87
N THR A 5 9.95 -12.12 4.49
CA THR A 5 11.01 -11.15 4.58
C THR A 5 11.42 -10.72 3.18
N ARG A 6 11.53 -9.43 2.97
CA ARG A 6 11.95 -8.93 1.67
C ARG A 6 13.05 -7.91 1.84
N LYS A 7 13.88 -7.81 0.85
CA LYS A 7 14.94 -6.82 0.84
C LYS A 7 14.55 -5.68 -0.10
N PRO A 8 15.25 -4.56 -0.07
CA PRO A 8 14.94 -3.49 -0.99
C PRO A 8 14.99 -3.96 -2.43
N ASN A 9 14.11 -3.46 -3.21
CA ASN A 9 13.95 -3.79 -4.62
C ASN A 9 13.36 -5.15 -4.88
N GLN A 10 12.87 -5.81 -3.85
CA GLN A 10 12.18 -7.07 -4.02
C GLN A 10 10.69 -6.85 -3.91
N ALA A 11 9.94 -7.66 -4.60
CA ALA A 11 8.50 -7.46 -4.71
C ALA A 11 7.73 -8.67 -4.27
N ILE A 12 6.46 -8.45 -3.97
CA ILE A 12 5.52 -9.49 -3.65
C ILE A 12 4.35 -9.31 -4.60
N VAL A 13 3.87 -10.39 -5.15
CA VAL A 13 2.73 -10.33 -6.06
C VAL A 13 1.51 -10.89 -5.36
N ILE A 14 0.42 -10.16 -5.40
CA ILE A 14 -0.82 -10.57 -4.79
C ILE A 14 -1.85 -10.71 -5.90
N GLY A 15 -2.34 -11.90 -6.10
CA GLY A 15 -3.20 -12.17 -7.23
C GLY A 15 -2.36 -12.06 -8.48
N ASP A 16 -2.92 -11.49 -9.51
CA ASP A 16 -2.22 -11.33 -10.75
C ASP A 16 -1.89 -9.89 -11.05
N ASP A 17 -2.49 -8.98 -10.34
CA ASP A 17 -2.43 -7.59 -10.74
C ASP A 17 -2.02 -6.63 -9.64
N VAL A 18 -1.74 -7.10 -8.45
CA VAL A 18 -1.28 -6.22 -7.38
C VAL A 18 0.16 -6.58 -7.05
N ARG A 19 1.02 -5.59 -6.98
CA ARG A 19 2.41 -5.83 -6.71
C ARG A 19 2.87 -4.87 -5.65
N VAL A 20 3.54 -5.38 -4.64
CA VAL A 20 4.07 -4.57 -3.56
C VAL A 20 5.58 -4.65 -3.65
N VAL A 21 6.23 -3.50 -3.74
CA VAL A 21 7.66 -3.44 -3.89
C VAL A 21 8.26 -2.76 -2.68
N VAL A 22 9.33 -3.30 -2.14
CA VAL A 22 10.02 -2.64 -1.05
C VAL A 22 10.97 -1.62 -1.69
N VAL A 23 10.68 -0.36 -1.51
CA VAL A 23 11.44 0.70 -2.13
C VAL A 23 12.71 0.97 -1.33
N SER A 24 12.59 1.11 -0.03
CA SER A 24 13.75 1.33 0.80
C SER A 24 13.42 0.93 2.23
N VAL A 25 14.47 0.67 2.99
CA VAL A 25 14.32 0.27 4.37
C VAL A 25 15.24 1.14 5.21
N ASP A 26 14.66 1.77 6.22
CA ASP A 26 15.40 2.53 7.16
C ASP A 26 15.34 1.82 8.49
N ARG A 27 15.99 2.35 9.54
CA ARG A 27 16.05 1.72 10.80
C ARG A 27 14.74 1.23 11.26
N ASP A 28 13.72 2.02 11.32
CA ASP A 28 12.43 1.57 11.82
C ASP A 28 11.31 1.95 10.87
N GLN A 29 11.62 2.18 9.62
CA GLN A 29 10.62 2.52 8.63
C GLN A 29 10.89 1.78 7.36
N VAL A 30 9.84 1.42 6.66
CA VAL A 30 9.94 0.75 5.38
C VAL A 30 9.06 1.51 4.40
N ARG A 31 9.60 1.79 3.24
CA ARG A 31 8.82 2.41 2.19
C ARG A 31 8.38 1.36 1.23
N LEU A 32 7.10 1.34 0.94
CA LEU A 32 6.53 0.36 0.05
C LEU A 32 5.90 1.06 -1.14
N GLY A 33 6.12 0.52 -2.31
CA GLY A 33 5.43 0.97 -3.50
C GLY A 33 4.40 -0.07 -3.84
N ILE A 34 3.21 0.37 -4.18
CA ILE A 34 2.14 -0.56 -4.49
C ILE A 34 1.62 -0.24 -5.87
N GLU A 35 1.60 -1.25 -6.71
CA GLU A 35 1.06 -1.14 -8.05
C GLU A 35 -0.22 -1.94 -8.11
N ALA A 36 -1.28 -1.34 -8.55
CA ALA A 36 -2.57 -2.01 -8.64
C ALA A 36 -3.38 -1.37 -9.73
N PRO A 37 -4.35 -2.09 -10.28
CA PRO A 37 -5.20 -1.51 -11.29
C PRO A 37 -6.07 -0.43 -10.68
N ARG A 38 -6.59 0.43 -11.53
CA ARG A 38 -7.36 1.54 -11.10
C ARG A 38 -8.55 1.17 -10.30
N GLU A 39 -9.17 0.07 -10.57
CA GLU A 39 -10.36 -0.34 -9.86
C GLU A 39 -10.09 -0.82 -8.44
N ILE A 40 -8.83 -1.01 -8.07
CA ILE A 40 -8.52 -1.43 -6.72
C ILE A 40 -7.99 -0.23 -5.97
N SER A 41 -8.67 0.18 -4.90
CA SER A 41 -8.21 1.29 -4.11
C SER A 41 -7.13 0.85 -3.17
N VAL A 42 -6.11 1.69 -3.01
CA VAL A 42 -5.00 1.35 -2.14
C VAL A 42 -4.90 2.43 -1.09
N HIS A 43 -5.03 2.05 0.17
CA HIS A 43 -5.00 3.01 1.26
C HIS A 43 -4.21 2.43 2.42
N ARG A 44 -3.59 3.29 3.18
CA ARG A 44 -3.01 2.84 4.44
C ARG A 44 -4.16 2.51 5.38
N ALA A 45 -3.91 1.64 6.32
CA ALA A 45 -4.97 1.14 7.18
C ALA A 45 -5.69 2.25 7.93
N GLU A 46 -4.94 3.19 8.43
CA GLU A 46 -5.56 4.26 9.21
C GLU A 46 -6.45 5.13 8.34
N VAL A 47 -6.08 5.31 7.07
CA VAL A 47 -6.90 6.09 6.16
C VAL A 47 -8.15 5.30 5.77
N TYR A 48 -7.98 4.02 5.55
CA TYR A 48 -9.09 3.17 5.17
C TYR A 48 -10.16 3.16 6.25
N GLU A 49 -9.76 3.14 7.49
CA GLU A 49 -10.71 3.15 8.57
C GLU A 49 -11.49 4.45 8.63
N GLU A 50 -10.86 5.54 8.31
CA GLU A 50 -11.56 6.81 8.28
C GLU A 50 -12.62 6.81 7.20
N ILE A 51 -12.29 6.26 6.04
CA ILE A 51 -13.24 6.19 4.95
C ILE A 51 -14.41 5.32 5.33
N LYS A 52 -14.13 4.18 5.94
CA LYS A 52 -15.18 3.27 6.32
C LYS A 52 -16.11 3.87 7.36
N ARG A 53 -15.59 4.69 8.21
CA ARG A 53 -16.43 5.32 9.22
C ARG A 53 -17.27 6.43 8.66
N GLY A 54 -17.09 6.78 7.39
CA GLY A 54 -17.84 7.83 6.78
C GLY A 54 -17.35 9.22 7.04
N GLU A 55 -16.14 9.35 7.52
CA GLU A 55 -15.57 10.62 7.68
C GLU A 55 -15.15 11.09 6.35
N ARG A 56 -14.99 12.32 6.24
CA ARG A 56 -14.69 12.80 5.02
C ARG A 56 -13.73 12.23 4.31
N ARG A 57 -13.55 12.15 3.26
CA ARG A 57 -12.63 11.60 2.63
C ARG A 57 -11.67 12.46 2.21
N PRO A 58 -10.63 12.12 2.18
CA PRO A 58 -9.55 12.88 1.82
C PRO A 58 -9.57 13.00 0.40
N LYS A 59 -9.38 13.83 -0.05
CA LYS A 59 -9.34 13.89 -1.27
C LYS A 59 -8.20 13.38 -1.71
N LYS A 60 -7.71 13.18 -2.14
CA LYS A 60 -6.68 12.72 -2.58
C LYS A 60 -5.97 11.96 -2.00
N ALA A 61 -5.75 11.59 -1.85
CA ALA A 61 -5.06 10.95 -1.22
C ALA A 61 -4.63 9.90 -1.54
N THR A 62 -4.60 9.53 -1.74
CA THR A 62 -4.29 8.70 -1.86
C THR A 62 -3.66 8.14 -2.48
N VAL A 63 -3.49 7.84 -2.72
CA VAL A 63 -3.01 7.31 -3.12
C VAL A 63 -2.45 7.13 -3.81
N ASN A 64 -2.40 7.05 -4.16
CA ASN A 64 -1.84 6.79 -4.63
C ASN A 64 -1.31 7.11 -5.14
N GLY A 65 -1.27 7.30 -4.98
CA GLY A 65 -0.77 7.51 -5.23
C GLY A 65 -0.44 8.00 -5.31
N SER A 66 -0.54 8.07 -5.11
CA SER A 66 -0.19 8.51 -5.04
C SER A 66 0.10 8.76 -4.94
#